data_30bd35ff58a4a1ee159a6b3c574e8529
#
_entry.id   30bd35ff58a4a1ee159a6b3c574e8529
#
_cell.length_a   1.000
_cell.length_b   1.000
_cell.length_c   1.000
_cell.angle_alpha   90.00
_cell.angle_beta   90.00
_cell.angle_gamma   90.00
#
_symmetry.space_group_name_H-M   'P 1'
#
loop_
_entity.id
_entity.type
_entity.pdbx_description
1 polymer ?
#
loop_
_entity_poly.entity_id
_entity_poly.type
_entity_poly.pdbx_seq_one_letter_code
_entity_poly.pdbx_strand_id
1 'polypeptide(L)' 'MNNKVKLEFTFKGRKNTYFRRMDVFGKPLTTTNINSAKLIKESEIPSILKLMIKEYGKESITDVKPIKEG' A
#
# COMPACT_ATOMS: atom_id res chain seq x y z
N MET A 1 18.76 -4.27 10.55
CA MET A 1 18.51 -3.17 9.62
C MET A 1 17.04 -3.13 9.25
N ASN A 2 16.46 -1.95 9.23
CA ASN A 2 15.06 -1.79 8.86
C ASN A 2 14.94 -1.64 7.35
N ASN A 3 14.49 -2.70 6.70
CA ASN A 3 14.18 -2.62 5.29
C ASN A 3 12.85 -1.93 5.13
N LYS A 4 12.86 -0.75 4.56
CA LYS A 4 11.64 -0.01 4.28
C LYS A 4 11.32 -0.07 2.81
N VAL A 5 10.04 -0.22 2.52
CA VAL A 5 9.54 -0.33 1.15
C VAL A 5 8.31 0.54 0.98
N LYS A 6 8.01 0.84 -0.27
CA LYS A 6 6.72 1.41 -0.65
C LYS A 6 5.86 0.29 -1.20
N LEU A 7 4.57 0.31 -0.92
CA LEU A 7 3.67 -0.72 -1.44
C LEU A 7 2.95 -0.21 -2.68
N GLU A 8 3.09 -0.96 -3.77
CA GLU A 8 2.35 -0.73 -5.00
C GLU A 8 1.23 -1.75 -5.09
N PHE A 9 0.05 -1.28 -5.41
CA PHE A 9 -1.12 -2.13 -5.60
C PHE A 9 -1.60 -2.05 -7.03
N THR A 10 -2.06 -3.18 -7.56
CA THR A 10 -2.88 -3.18 -8.76
C THR A 10 -4.33 -3.10 -8.29
N PHE A 11 -4.93 -1.95 -8.49
CA PHE A 11 -6.26 -1.64 -7.98
C PHE A 11 -7.22 -1.48 -9.14
N LYS A 12 -8.23 -2.36 -9.21
CA LYS A 12 -9.22 -2.38 -10.30
C LYS A 12 -8.57 -2.35 -11.70
N GLY A 13 -7.52 -3.14 -11.86
CA GLY A 13 -6.79 -3.22 -13.12
C GLY A 13 -5.81 -2.08 -13.37
N ARG A 14 -5.75 -1.11 -12.49
CA ARG A 14 -4.81 0.01 -12.59
C ARG A 14 -3.58 -0.27 -11.78
N LYS A 15 -2.42 -0.26 -12.42
CA LYS A 15 -1.13 -0.28 -11.76
C LYS A 15 -0.80 1.13 -11.27
N ASN A 16 0.25 1.28 -10.49
CA ASN A 16 0.73 2.57 -9.99
C ASN A 16 -0.20 3.20 -8.94
N THR A 17 -0.79 2.37 -8.11
CA THR A 17 -1.50 2.85 -6.92
C THR A 17 -0.66 2.46 -5.71
N TYR A 18 -0.35 3.42 -4.86
CA TYR A 18 0.57 3.21 -3.74
C TYR A 18 -0.10 3.51 -2.41
N PHE A 19 0.32 2.81 -1.37
CA PHE A 19 -0.12 3.14 -0.02
C PHE A 19 0.49 4.47 0.40
N ARG A 20 -0.36 5.41 0.80
CA ARG A 20 0.09 6.74 1.19
C ARG A 20 0.22 6.88 2.70
N ARG A 21 -0.85 6.64 3.43
CA ARG A 21 -0.88 6.73 4.89
C ARG A 21 -2.23 6.29 5.40
N MET A 22 -2.35 6.17 6.72
CA MET A 22 -3.65 5.99 7.35
C MET A 22 -4.25 7.35 7.62
N ASP A 23 -5.58 7.48 7.49
CA ASP A 23 -6.27 8.70 7.89
C ASP A 23 -6.53 8.70 9.40
N VAL A 24 -7.20 9.74 9.88
CA VAL A 24 -7.48 9.88 11.32
C VAL A 24 -8.45 8.82 11.84
N PHE A 25 -9.18 8.16 10.94
CA PHE A 25 -10.12 7.10 11.28
C PHE A 25 -9.54 5.70 11.10
N GLY A 26 -8.26 5.61 10.75
CA GLY A 26 -7.62 4.33 10.52
C GLY A 26 -7.87 3.73 9.15
N LYS A 27 -8.36 4.51 8.20
CA LYS A 27 -8.55 4.04 6.82
C LYS A 27 -7.27 4.22 6.02
N PRO A 28 -6.88 3.20 5.24
CA PRO A 28 -5.71 3.35 4.39
C PRO A 28 -6.01 4.25 3.18
N LEU A 29 -5.15 5.23 2.98
CA LEU A 29 -5.23 6.13 1.85
C LEU A 29 -4.22 5.73 0.78
N THR A 30 -4.56 5.97 -0.48
CA THR A 30 -3.71 5.63 -1.61
C THR A 30 -3.35 6.88 -2.41
N THR A 31 -2.30 6.75 -3.21
CA THR A 31 -1.86 7.81 -4.11
C THR A 31 -1.36 7.19 -5.41
N THR A 32 -1.42 7.95 -6.49
CA THR A 32 -0.83 7.55 -7.76
C THR A 32 0.59 8.09 -7.93
N ASN A 33 1.03 8.93 -7.00
CA ASN A 33 2.37 9.51 -7.04
C ASN A 33 3.29 8.73 -6.10
N ILE A 34 4.29 8.04 -6.67
CA ILE A 34 5.22 7.24 -5.88
C ILE A 34 6.00 8.09 -4.86
N ASN A 35 6.21 9.35 -5.14
CA ASN A 35 6.91 10.24 -4.22
C ASN A 35 6.07 10.57 -2.98
N SER A 36 4.76 10.40 -3.07
CA SER A 36 3.85 10.60 -1.93
C SER A 36 3.60 9.31 -1.17
N ALA A 37 4.11 8.17 -1.67
CA ALA A 37 3.93 6.90 -1.00
C ALA A 37 4.77 6.83 0.27
N LYS A 38 4.20 6.21 1.30
CA LYS A 38 4.88 6.08 2.58
C LYS A 38 5.86 4.92 2.56
N LEU A 39 7.05 5.14 3.12
CA LEU A 39 7.99 4.06 3.39
C LEU A 39 7.53 3.31 4.63
N ILE A 40 7.36 2.01 4.53
CA ILE A 40 6.93 1.16 5.63
C ILE A 40 7.94 0.03 5.82
N LYS A 41 7.93 -0.55 6.99
CA LYS A 41 8.74 -1.75 7.27
C LYS A 41 8.09 -2.95 6.59
N GLU A 42 8.91 -3.87 6.08
CA GLU A 42 8.38 -5.09 5.46
C GLU A 42 7.48 -5.87 6.42
N SER A 43 7.77 -5.83 7.71
CA SER A 43 6.94 -6.50 8.72
C SER A 43 5.53 -5.91 8.84
N GLU A 44 5.31 -4.70 8.35
CA GLU A 44 4.00 -4.05 8.38
C GLU A 44 3.13 -4.41 7.18
N ILE A 45 3.72 -5.04 6.16
CA ILE A 45 2.98 -5.35 4.92
C ILE A 45 1.70 -6.17 5.17
N PRO A 46 1.73 -7.27 5.95
CA PRO A 46 0.51 -8.04 6.15
C PRO A 46 -0.61 -7.25 6.80
N SER A 47 -0.28 -6.38 7.76
CA SER A 47 -1.28 -5.57 8.44
C SER A 47 -1.90 -4.53 7.51
N ILE A 48 -1.08 -3.88 6.70
CA ILE A 48 -1.56 -2.87 5.75
C ILE A 48 -2.39 -3.53 4.67
N LEU A 49 -1.94 -4.68 4.16
CA LEU A 49 -2.69 -5.41 3.15
C LEU A 49 -4.07 -5.81 3.67
N LYS A 50 -4.14 -6.27 4.92
CA LYS A 50 -5.40 -6.64 5.53
C LYS A 50 -6.37 -5.46 5.61
N LEU A 51 -5.85 -4.27 5.98
CA LEU A 51 -6.65 -3.06 6.05
C LEU A 51 -7.11 -2.61 4.67
N MET A 52 -6.26 -2.74 3.66
CA MET A 52 -6.62 -2.42 2.29
C MET A 52 -7.74 -3.32 1.78
N ILE A 53 -7.65 -4.61 2.06
CA ILE A 53 -8.68 -5.58 1.66
C ILE A 53 -9.99 -5.27 2.36
N LYS A 54 -9.92 -4.93 3.64
CA LYS A 54 -11.11 -4.60 4.43
C LYS A 54 -11.81 -3.35 3.89
N GLU A 55 -11.04 -2.34 3.52
CA GLU A 55 -11.60 -1.05 3.09
C GLU A 55 -12.10 -1.08 1.64
N TYR A 56 -11.32 -1.69 0.74
CA TYR A 56 -11.59 -1.63 -0.69
C TYR A 56 -12.12 -2.93 -1.28
N GLY A 57 -12.03 -4.02 -0.53
CA GLY A 57 -12.47 -5.33 -0.98
C GLY A 57 -11.36 -6.11 -1.67
N LYS A 58 -11.35 -7.42 -1.40
CA LYS A 58 -10.35 -8.32 -1.96
C LYS A 58 -10.37 -8.33 -3.49
N GLU A 59 -11.55 -8.17 -4.06
CA GLU A 59 -11.73 -8.20 -5.51
C GLU A 59 -11.12 -7.00 -6.22
N SER A 60 -11.00 -5.88 -5.50
CA SER A 60 -10.44 -4.65 -6.07
C SER A 60 -8.93 -4.66 -6.12
N ILE A 61 -8.29 -5.45 -5.28
CA ILE A 61 -6.83 -5.50 -5.18
C ILE A 61 -6.37 -6.83 -5.75
N THR A 62 -5.80 -6.78 -6.95
CA THR A 62 -5.40 -8.00 -7.65
C THR A 62 -3.93 -8.34 -7.49
N ASP A 63 -3.12 -7.38 -7.08
CA ASP A 63 -1.70 -7.61 -6.86
C ASP A 63 -1.12 -6.60 -5.89
N VAL A 64 -0.10 -7.01 -5.16
CA VAL A 64 0.63 -6.16 -4.21
C VAL A 64 2.11 -6.41 -4.41
N LYS A 65 2.87 -5.34 -4.60
CA LYS A 65 4.30 -5.45 -4.86
C LYS A 65 5.07 -4.46 -3.99
N PRO A 66 6.04 -4.94 -3.20
CA PRO A 66 6.91 -4.03 -2.46
C PRO A 66 7.95 -3.41 -3.40
N ILE A 67 8.16 -2.12 -3.27
CA ILE A 67 9.17 -1.39 -4.04
C ILE A 67 10.22 -0.90 -3.08
N LYS A 68 11.44 -1.37 -3.27
CA LYS A 68 12.56 -0.96 -2.42
C LYS A 68 13.11 0.37 -2.91
N GLU A 69 13.27 1.30 -1.98
CA GLU A 69 13.99 2.52 -2.21
C GLU A 69 15.48 2.22 -2.04
N GLY A 70 16.20 2.28 -3.13
CA GLY A 70 17.58 1.91 -3.06
C GLY A 70 18.55 3.00 -3.17
#